data_3eaa5467c174b898e73f3fe3b1ed7228
#
_entry.id   3eaa5467c174b898e73f3fe3b1ed7228
#
_cell.length_a   1.000
_cell.length_b   1.000
_cell.length_c   1.000
_cell.angle_alpha   90.00
_cell.angle_beta   90.00
_cell.angle_gamma   90.00
#
_symmetry.space_group_name_H-M   'P 1'
#
loop_
_entity.id
_entity.type
_entity.pdbx_description
1 polymer ?
#
loop_
_entity_poly.entity_id
_entity_poly.type
_entity_poly.pdbx_seq_one_letter_code
_entity_poly.pdbx_strand_id
1 'polypeptide(L)'
;MKTVRLLIVDDEENIRFLFKEELEEEGYVVEVASNGLEAIEKVKNALFDLVVLDIKMPGMNGIQTLNEIKNMNKDLPVILCSAYGEFKQDFSSWASDGYVVKSADTTELKQTIKELLGIG
;
A
#
# COMPACT_ATOMS: atom_id res chain seq x y z
N MET A 1 20.96 9.21 6.22
CA MET A 1 19.59 9.34 5.70
C MET A 1 18.78 8.11 6.07
N LYS A 2 17.53 8.32 6.43
CA LYS A 2 16.66 7.22 6.81
C LYS A 2 16.26 6.41 5.57
N THR A 3 16.37 5.09 5.66
CA THR A 3 15.86 4.20 4.63
C THR A 3 14.35 4.09 4.78
N VAL A 4 13.62 4.36 3.71
CA VAL A 4 12.16 4.24 3.68
C VAL A 4 11.80 2.84 3.22
N ARG A 5 10.99 2.14 4.01
CA ARG A 5 10.55 0.77 3.71
C ARG A 5 9.06 0.75 3.42
N LEU A 6 8.72 0.19 2.27
CA LEU A 6 7.34 0.10 1.80
C LEU A 6 6.92 -1.37 1.68
N LEU A 7 5.65 -1.63 1.93
CA LEU A 7 5.05 -2.94 1.70
C LEU A 7 3.98 -2.78 0.61
N ILE A 8 4.08 -3.56 -0.44
CA ILE A 8 3.11 -3.59 -1.54
C ILE A 8 2.29 -4.86 -1.43
N VAL A 9 0.98 -4.72 -1.29
CA VAL A 9 0.06 -5.85 -1.13
C VAL A 9 -0.88 -5.90 -2.32
N ASP A 10 -0.76 -6.93 -3.14
CA ASP A 10 -1.59 -7.11 -4.33
C ASP A 10 -1.56 -8.59 -4.72
N ASP A 11 -2.69 -9.13 -5.13
CA ASP A 11 -2.75 -10.54 -5.54
C ASP A 11 -2.22 -10.78 -6.95
N GLU A 12 -2.03 -9.72 -7.74
CA GLU A 12 -1.50 -9.83 -9.10
C GLU A 12 0.02 -9.72 -9.10
N GLU A 13 0.68 -10.78 -9.53
CA GLU A 13 2.14 -10.83 -9.58
C GLU A 13 2.74 -9.71 -10.43
N ASN A 14 2.12 -9.43 -11.58
CA ASN A 14 2.61 -8.38 -12.48
C ASN A 14 2.59 -7.01 -11.81
N ILE A 15 1.58 -6.72 -11.02
CA ILE A 15 1.48 -5.43 -10.31
C ILE A 15 2.53 -5.36 -9.20
N ARG A 16 2.70 -6.45 -8.44
CA ARG A 16 3.75 -6.48 -7.41
C ARG A 16 5.12 -6.20 -8.01
N PHE A 17 5.41 -6.85 -9.14
CA PHE A 17 6.68 -6.67 -9.83
C PHE A 17 6.86 -5.23 -10.31
N LEU A 18 5.84 -4.69 -10.98
CA LEU A 18 5.90 -3.33 -11.52
C LEU A 18 6.10 -2.30 -10.40
N PHE A 19 5.28 -2.36 -9.38
CA PHE A 19 5.35 -1.39 -8.29
C PHE A 19 6.67 -1.50 -7.53
N LYS A 20 7.12 -2.72 -7.28
CA LYS A 20 8.41 -2.93 -6.60
C LYS A 20 9.54 -2.31 -7.40
N GLU A 21 9.61 -2.60 -8.70
CA GLU A 21 10.66 -2.08 -9.56
C GLU A 21 10.65 -0.55 -9.61
N GLU A 22 9.46 0.03 -9.83
CA GLU A 22 9.31 1.48 -9.93
C GLU A 22 9.66 2.19 -8.63
N LEU A 23 9.25 1.63 -7.50
CA LEU A 23 9.50 2.27 -6.21
C LEU A 23 10.94 2.06 -5.74
N GLU A 24 11.56 0.94 -6.09
CA GLU A 24 12.98 0.75 -5.80
C GLU A 24 13.85 1.74 -6.57
N GLU A 25 13.44 2.13 -7.78
CA GLU A 25 14.14 3.16 -8.53
C GLU A 25 14.10 4.52 -7.83
N GLU A 26 13.08 4.76 -7.00
CA GLU A 26 12.98 5.99 -6.20
C GLU A 26 13.85 5.93 -4.94
N GLY A 27 14.50 4.81 -4.69
CA GLY A 27 15.39 4.66 -3.53
C GLY A 27 14.75 3.99 -2.33
N TYR A 28 13.52 3.49 -2.45
CA TYR A 28 12.84 2.81 -1.35
C TYR A 28 13.27 1.34 -1.27
N VAL A 29 13.21 0.78 -0.07
CA VAL A 29 13.28 -0.67 0.13
C VAL A 29 11.85 -1.19 0.08
N VAL A 30 11.56 -2.12 -0.82
CA VAL A 30 10.20 -2.58 -1.07
C VAL A 30 10.09 -4.08 -0.82
N GLU A 31 9.13 -4.45 0.03
CA GLU A 31 8.72 -5.83 0.19
C GLU A 31 7.31 -6.00 -0.37
N VAL A 32 6.95 -7.21 -0.72
CA VAL A 32 5.66 -7.50 -1.33
C VAL A 32 4.92 -8.59 -0.54
N ALA A 33 3.60 -8.55 -0.63
CA ALA A 33 2.74 -9.59 -0.08
C ALA A 33 1.64 -9.86 -1.12
N SER A 34 1.22 -11.11 -1.21
CA SER A 34 0.26 -11.52 -2.23
C SER A 34 -1.19 -11.57 -1.72
N ASN A 35 -1.39 -11.38 -0.42
CA ASN A 35 -2.73 -11.39 0.18
C ASN A 35 -2.70 -10.70 1.54
N GLY A 36 -3.89 -10.53 2.13
CA GLY A 36 -4.03 -9.82 3.40
C GLY A 36 -3.36 -10.51 4.57
N LEU A 37 -3.45 -11.82 4.63
CA LEU A 37 -2.84 -12.58 5.74
C LEU A 37 -1.32 -12.45 5.72
N GLU A 38 -0.72 -12.53 4.54
CA GLU A 38 0.72 -12.35 4.39
C GLU A 38 1.13 -10.93 4.77
N ALA A 39 0.33 -9.94 4.37
CA ALA A 39 0.58 -8.54 4.71
C ALA A 39 0.59 -8.33 6.23
N ILE A 40 -0.41 -8.87 6.92
CA ILE A 40 -0.52 -8.76 8.37
C ILE A 40 0.70 -9.38 9.04
N GLU A 41 1.10 -10.56 8.59
CA GLU A 41 2.27 -11.25 9.13
C GLU A 41 3.54 -10.41 8.97
N LYS A 42 3.72 -9.80 7.81
CA LYS A 42 4.89 -8.95 7.56
C LYS A 42 4.88 -7.69 8.44
N VAL A 43 3.72 -7.07 8.60
CA VAL A 43 3.60 -5.88 9.47
C VAL A 43 3.89 -6.22 10.93
N LYS A 44 3.52 -7.42 11.38
CA LYS A 44 3.85 -7.87 12.74
C LYS A 44 5.35 -8.03 12.96
N ASN A 45 6.06 -8.48 11.93
CA ASN A 45 7.44 -8.94 12.07
C ASN A 45 8.49 -7.94 11.60
N ALA A 46 8.09 -6.83 10.98
CA ALA A 46 9.03 -5.84 10.47
C ALA A 46 8.39 -4.45 10.53
N LEU A 47 9.24 -3.43 10.54
CA LEU A 47 8.79 -2.04 10.54
C LEU A 47 8.70 -1.55 9.11
N PHE A 48 7.56 -0.98 8.76
CA PHE A 48 7.35 -0.33 7.47
C PHE A 48 6.99 1.13 7.69
N ASP A 49 7.33 1.95 6.72
CA ASP A 49 6.98 3.38 6.75
C ASP A 49 5.66 3.66 6.07
N LEU A 50 5.22 2.76 5.19
CA LEU A 50 3.96 2.92 4.47
C LEU A 50 3.58 1.60 3.80
N VAL A 51 2.27 1.35 3.68
CA VAL A 51 1.72 0.17 3.00
C VAL A 51 0.85 0.62 1.83
N VAL A 52 1.04 0.00 0.67
CA VAL A 52 0.16 0.16 -0.49
C VAL A 52 -0.66 -1.13 -0.61
N LEU A 53 -1.97 -1.01 -0.58
CA LEU A 53 -2.88 -2.13 -0.35
C LEU A 53 -3.97 -2.18 -1.40
N ASP A 54 -4.01 -3.27 -2.18
CA ASP A 54 -5.08 -3.51 -3.14
C ASP A 54 -6.39 -3.78 -2.39
N ILE A 55 -7.50 -3.27 -2.91
CA ILE A 55 -8.82 -3.46 -2.29
C ILE A 55 -9.37 -4.84 -2.62
N LYS A 56 -9.31 -5.25 -3.87
CA LYS A 56 -9.91 -6.52 -4.32
C LYS A 56 -8.90 -7.64 -4.30
N MET A 57 -8.97 -8.46 -3.27
CA MET A 57 -8.11 -9.64 -3.13
C MET A 57 -8.97 -10.83 -2.70
N PRO A 58 -8.64 -12.05 -3.14
CA PRO A 58 -9.35 -13.24 -2.66
C PRO A 58 -9.08 -13.47 -1.18
N GLY A 59 -10.06 -14.03 -0.49
CA GLY A 59 -9.98 -14.23 0.95
C GLY A 59 -10.19 -12.92 1.70
N MET A 60 -9.22 -12.51 2.50
CA MET A 60 -9.28 -11.25 3.23
C MET A 60 -9.06 -10.09 2.26
N ASN A 61 -10.09 -9.26 2.06
CA ASN A 61 -10.00 -8.14 1.14
C ASN A 61 -9.19 -6.98 1.74
N GLY A 62 -8.94 -5.95 0.90
CA GLY A 62 -8.12 -4.83 1.31
C GLY A 62 -8.68 -4.03 2.48
N ILE A 63 -10.01 -3.93 2.60
CA ILE A 63 -10.62 -3.19 3.70
C ILE A 63 -10.44 -3.92 5.02
N GLN A 64 -10.63 -5.24 5.02
CA GLN A 64 -10.40 -6.05 6.21
C GLN A 64 -8.92 -5.97 6.62
N THR A 65 -8.01 -6.05 5.64
CA THR A 65 -6.59 -5.96 5.88
C THR A 65 -6.21 -4.59 6.44
N LEU A 66 -6.78 -3.52 5.89
CA LEU A 66 -6.58 -2.16 6.37
C LEU A 66 -6.95 -2.04 7.85
N ASN A 67 -8.12 -2.56 8.23
CA ASN A 67 -8.58 -2.49 9.60
C ASN A 67 -7.66 -3.24 10.55
N GLU A 68 -7.19 -4.42 10.16
CA GLU A 68 -6.25 -5.19 10.96
C GLU A 68 -4.91 -4.47 11.13
N ILE A 69 -4.38 -3.90 10.04
CA ILE A 69 -3.12 -3.14 10.11
C ILE A 69 -3.28 -1.93 11.02
N LYS A 70 -4.38 -1.19 10.90
CA LYS A 70 -4.62 -0.01 11.73
C LYS A 70 -4.83 -0.37 13.20
N ASN A 71 -5.38 -1.54 13.48
CA ASN A 71 -5.49 -2.02 14.86
C ASN A 71 -4.11 -2.31 15.47
N MET A 72 -3.17 -2.78 14.64
CA MET A 72 -1.80 -3.04 15.11
C MET A 72 -0.98 -1.77 15.23
N ASN A 73 -1.15 -0.84 14.29
CA ASN A 73 -0.38 0.40 14.25
C ASN A 73 -1.20 1.48 13.54
N LYS A 74 -1.91 2.29 14.31
CA LYS A 74 -2.78 3.33 13.74
C LYS A 74 -2.01 4.43 13.03
N ASP A 75 -0.72 4.58 13.32
CA ASP A 75 0.12 5.64 12.75
C ASP A 75 0.80 5.22 11.45
N LEU A 76 0.69 3.95 11.07
CA LEU A 76 1.27 3.46 9.82
C LEU A 76 0.41 3.93 8.64
N PRO A 77 0.94 4.77 7.74
CA PRO A 77 0.17 5.22 6.59
C PRO A 77 -0.18 4.06 5.66
N VAL A 78 -1.43 4.01 5.20
CA VAL A 78 -1.90 3.00 4.26
C VAL A 78 -2.58 3.68 3.08
N ILE A 79 -2.10 3.38 1.88
CA ILE A 79 -2.73 3.82 0.63
C ILE A 79 -3.56 2.67 0.10
N LEU A 80 -4.84 2.90 -0.13
CA LEU A 80 -5.67 1.93 -0.84
C LEU A 80 -5.51 2.13 -2.34
N CYS A 81 -5.41 1.03 -3.07
CA CYS A 81 -5.20 1.06 -4.51
C CYS A 81 -6.24 0.16 -5.17
N SER A 82 -6.89 0.66 -6.20
CA SER A 82 -7.93 -0.10 -6.90
C SER A 82 -7.84 0.15 -8.40
N ALA A 83 -8.20 -0.87 -9.20
CA ALA A 83 -8.27 -0.74 -10.65
C ALA A 83 -9.38 0.24 -11.08
N TYR A 84 -10.34 0.49 -10.21
CA TYR A 84 -11.49 1.34 -10.53
C TYR A 84 -11.58 2.48 -9.52
N GLY A 85 -11.77 3.71 -10.02
CA GLY A 85 -11.92 4.88 -9.15
C GLY A 85 -13.26 4.95 -8.42
N GLU A 86 -14.17 4.02 -8.67
CA GLU A 86 -15.52 4.03 -8.11
C GLU A 86 -15.58 3.91 -6.59
N PHE A 87 -14.55 3.38 -5.98
CA PHE A 87 -14.49 3.20 -4.52
C PHE A 87 -13.91 4.41 -3.79
N LYS A 88 -13.45 5.42 -4.52
CA LYS A 88 -12.71 6.53 -3.92
C LYS A 88 -13.49 7.27 -2.85
N GLN A 89 -14.76 7.57 -3.11
CA GLN A 89 -15.58 8.31 -2.15
C GLN A 89 -15.97 7.46 -0.94
N ASP A 90 -16.22 6.18 -1.17
CA ASP A 90 -16.64 5.28 -0.10
C ASP A 90 -15.53 5.06 0.93
N PHE A 91 -14.28 5.00 0.47
CA PHE A 91 -13.16 4.65 1.34
C PHE A 91 -12.35 5.84 1.80
N SER A 92 -12.54 7.03 1.21
CA SER A 92 -11.78 8.21 1.60
C SER A 92 -12.11 8.69 3.00
N SER A 93 -13.29 8.36 3.51
CA SER A 93 -13.71 8.70 4.87
C SER A 93 -13.33 7.63 5.90
N TRP A 94 -12.67 6.55 5.47
CA TRP A 94 -12.32 5.43 6.32
C TRP A 94 -10.90 5.62 6.88
N ALA A 95 -10.32 4.54 7.37
CA ALA A 95 -9.02 4.60 8.02
C ALA A 95 -7.82 4.73 7.08
N SER A 96 -8.03 4.70 5.76
CA SER A 96 -6.92 4.86 4.82
C SER A 96 -6.42 6.29 4.80
N ASP A 97 -5.13 6.44 4.56
CA ASP A 97 -4.47 7.73 4.49
C ASP A 97 -4.40 8.29 3.08
N GLY A 98 -4.63 7.44 2.08
CA GLY A 98 -4.63 7.84 0.68
C GLY A 98 -5.33 6.82 -0.18
N TYR A 99 -5.66 7.23 -1.40
CA TYR A 99 -6.32 6.38 -2.39
C TYR A 99 -5.74 6.69 -3.76
N VAL A 100 -5.36 5.64 -4.49
CA VAL A 100 -4.77 5.76 -5.82
C VAL A 100 -5.45 4.77 -6.74
N VAL A 101 -5.74 5.20 -7.97
CA VAL A 101 -6.25 4.30 -9.01
C VAL A 101 -5.06 3.50 -9.56
N LYS A 102 -5.21 2.18 -9.59
CA LYS A 102 -4.17 1.27 -10.07
C LYS A 102 -3.90 1.53 -11.55
N SER A 103 -2.64 1.74 -11.91
CA SER A 103 -2.23 2.10 -13.26
C SER A 103 -0.79 1.67 -13.51
N ALA A 104 -0.47 1.41 -14.79
CA ALA A 104 0.91 1.19 -15.19
C ALA A 104 1.75 2.47 -15.06
N ASP A 105 1.09 3.64 -15.12
CA ASP A 105 1.73 4.92 -14.81
C ASP A 105 1.69 5.11 -13.29
N THR A 106 2.86 5.02 -12.67
CA THR A 106 2.99 5.06 -11.21
C THR A 106 3.20 6.47 -10.65
N THR A 107 3.01 7.51 -11.47
CA THR A 107 3.24 8.89 -11.06
C THR A 107 2.39 9.30 -9.87
N GLU A 108 1.10 9.00 -9.92
CA GLU A 108 0.18 9.35 -8.82
C GLU A 108 0.56 8.60 -7.54
N LEU A 109 0.89 7.33 -7.66
CA LEU A 109 1.30 6.54 -6.50
C LEU A 109 2.56 7.11 -5.86
N LYS A 110 3.58 7.42 -6.67
CA LYS A 110 4.83 8.00 -6.18
C LYS A 110 4.59 9.33 -5.48
N GLN A 111 3.75 10.17 -6.06
CA GLN A 111 3.44 11.47 -5.48
C GLN A 111 2.71 11.32 -4.15
N THR A 112 1.73 10.43 -4.08
CA THR A 112 0.97 10.20 -2.84
C THR A 112 1.87 9.68 -1.72
N ILE A 113 2.78 8.78 -2.05
CA ILE A 113 3.75 8.26 -1.08
C ILE A 113 4.58 9.42 -0.50
N LYS A 114 5.11 10.27 -1.37
CA LYS A 114 5.94 11.39 -0.92
C LYS A 114 5.17 12.36 -0.03
N GLU A 115 3.92 12.64 -0.39
CA GLU A 115 3.07 13.52 0.41
C GLU A 115 2.81 12.95 1.80
N LEU A 116 2.48 11.67 1.88
CA LEU A 116 2.18 11.03 3.17
C LEU A 116 3.41 10.89 4.05
N LEU A 117 4.57 10.70 3.45
CA LEU A 117 5.82 10.56 4.21
C LEU A 117 6.48 11.91 4.49
N GLY A 118 5.96 12.99 3.91
CA GLY A 118 6.54 14.32 4.11
C GLY A 118 7.91 14.49 3.46
N ILE A 119 8.15 13.80 2.35
CA ILE A 119 9.40 13.86 1.60
C ILE A 119 9.12 14.34 0.19
N GLY A 120 10.11 14.89 -0.41
CA GLY A 120 9.91 15.28 -1.77
C GLY A 120 10.34 16.47 -2.27
#